data_e0870790554c6e01d13b3ff2653082f7
#
_entry.id   e0870790554c6e01d13b3ff2653082f7
#
_cell.length_a   1.000
_cell.length_b   1.000
_cell.length_c   1.000
_cell.angle_alpha   90.00
_cell.angle_beta   90.00
_cell.angle_gamma   90.00
#
_symmetry.space_group_name_H-M   'P 1'
#
loop_
_entity.id
_entity.type
_entity.pdbx_description
1 polymer ?
#
loop_
_entity_poly.entity_id
_entity_poly.type
_entity_poly.pdbx_seq_one_letter_code
_entity_poly.pdbx_strand_id
1 'polypeptide(L)'
;MPEHKFIRMEIQDGVASIKFDRPKHNVFNIEMLNELNSVLESLTKDAEIKCVVFRAEGPSWCAGVDVGDHTPELVDQMISSFNRVFELTDRIEVPTIAAVHGACLGGGMEAAIACDIIIASKKAVFGQPEIKLGFFPPYAAIRLPHLVGPAKAIEICTTGKIYTADDAKMMGFVSRVADDDKFSSEVDAYIKEICACSPLIIRLNKRAVRQNTGKKLPNAINDVSDLFLNTLMKTEDTLEGIKSFYEKRKPSWKNK
;
A
#
# COMPACT_ATOMS: atom_id res chain seq x y z
N MET A 1 -1.96 8.00 -21.75
CA MET A 1 -1.14 8.49 -20.62
C MET A 1 0.25 8.77 -21.18
N PRO A 2 1.01 9.74 -20.66
CA PRO A 2 2.41 9.89 -21.06
C PRO A 2 3.14 8.57 -20.83
N GLU A 3 4.06 8.26 -21.73
CA GLU A 3 4.91 7.08 -21.60
C GLU A 3 5.88 7.30 -20.44
N HIS A 4 5.69 6.57 -19.33
CA HIS A 4 6.57 6.62 -18.17
C HIS A 4 7.78 5.71 -18.39
N LYS A 5 8.94 6.15 -17.95
CA LYS A 5 10.20 5.44 -18.14
C LYS A 5 10.40 4.30 -17.13
N PHE A 6 10.00 4.53 -15.88
CA PHE A 6 10.27 3.64 -14.75
C PHE A 6 9.02 3.06 -14.10
N ILE A 7 7.86 3.64 -14.37
CA ILE A 7 6.58 3.19 -13.80
C ILE A 7 5.68 2.70 -14.92
N ARG A 8 5.25 1.45 -14.81
CA ARG A 8 4.23 0.91 -15.71
C ARG A 8 2.93 0.76 -14.93
N MET A 9 1.83 1.18 -15.51
CA MET A 9 0.50 1.00 -14.94
C MET A 9 -0.42 0.32 -15.94
N GLU A 10 -1.12 -0.69 -15.46
CA GLU A 10 -2.18 -1.39 -16.18
C GLU A 10 -3.42 -1.48 -15.30
N ILE A 11 -4.61 -1.28 -15.88
CA ILE A 11 -5.89 -1.46 -15.20
C ILE A 11 -6.65 -2.58 -15.89
N GLN A 12 -6.93 -3.65 -15.16
CA GLN A 12 -7.71 -4.78 -15.64
C GLN A 12 -8.68 -5.25 -14.57
N ASP A 13 -9.95 -5.44 -14.91
CA ASP A 13 -11.00 -5.96 -14.03
C ASP A 13 -11.16 -5.21 -12.69
N GLY A 14 -10.88 -3.90 -12.70
CA GLY A 14 -10.90 -3.04 -11.51
C GLY A 14 -9.62 -3.13 -10.66
N VAL A 15 -8.58 -3.80 -11.11
CA VAL A 15 -7.27 -3.86 -10.46
C VAL A 15 -6.31 -2.92 -11.17
N ALA A 16 -5.81 -1.90 -10.47
CA ALA A 16 -4.71 -1.08 -10.94
C ALA A 16 -3.37 -1.71 -10.50
N SER A 17 -2.62 -2.23 -11.44
CA SER A 17 -1.28 -2.79 -11.21
C SER A 17 -0.23 -1.74 -11.56
N ILE A 18 0.51 -1.28 -10.55
CA ILE A 18 1.64 -0.36 -10.69
C ILE A 18 2.91 -1.18 -10.55
N LYS A 19 3.78 -1.12 -11.55
CA LYS A 19 5.01 -1.90 -11.59
C LYS A 19 6.23 -0.98 -11.65
N PHE A 20 7.15 -1.17 -10.72
CA PHE A 20 8.46 -0.51 -10.70
C PHE A 20 9.40 -1.21 -11.66
N ASP A 21 10.04 -0.46 -12.56
CA ASP A 21 10.95 -0.98 -13.57
C ASP A 21 12.14 -0.04 -13.79
N ARG A 22 12.91 0.20 -12.72
CA ARG A 22 14.19 0.94 -12.76
C ARG A 22 15.34 0.00 -12.38
N PRO A 23 16.08 -0.55 -13.36
CA PRO A 23 17.22 -1.45 -13.06
C PRO A 23 18.28 -0.78 -12.20
N LYS A 24 18.96 -1.49 -11.29
CA LYS A 24 18.88 -2.94 -10.97
C LYS A 24 17.86 -3.23 -9.87
N HIS A 25 17.69 -2.32 -8.92
CA HIS A 25 17.04 -2.58 -7.61
C HIS A 25 15.88 -1.62 -7.36
N ASN A 26 15.34 -1.00 -8.41
CA ASN A 26 14.20 -0.08 -8.33
C ASN A 26 14.40 1.04 -7.28
N VAL A 27 15.64 1.54 -7.17
CA VAL A 27 15.96 2.65 -6.26
C VAL A 27 15.20 3.89 -6.74
N PHE A 28 14.41 4.49 -5.88
CA PHE A 28 13.66 5.70 -6.21
C PHE A 28 14.59 6.89 -6.43
N ASN A 29 14.43 7.59 -7.54
CA ASN A 29 15.00 8.91 -7.75
C ASN A 29 13.87 9.91 -8.03
N ILE A 30 14.18 11.19 -8.07
CA ILE A 30 13.19 12.26 -8.27
C ILE A 30 12.35 12.02 -9.53
N GLU A 31 12.96 11.56 -10.65
CA GLU A 31 12.25 11.27 -11.91
C GLU A 31 11.19 10.17 -11.69
N MET A 32 11.59 9.04 -11.11
CA MET A 32 10.68 7.91 -10.83
C MET A 32 9.60 8.27 -9.81
N LEU A 33 9.92 9.08 -8.79
CA LEU A 33 8.95 9.58 -7.81
C LEU A 33 7.88 10.47 -8.46
N ASN A 34 8.29 11.33 -9.39
CA ASN A 34 7.35 12.19 -10.13
C ASN A 34 6.44 11.38 -11.07
N GLU A 35 6.96 10.34 -11.72
CA GLU A 35 6.15 9.41 -12.51
C GLU A 35 5.14 8.67 -11.61
N LEU A 36 5.59 8.15 -10.47
CA LEU A 36 4.73 7.48 -9.51
C LEU A 36 3.62 8.41 -8.99
N ASN A 37 3.97 9.66 -8.65
CA ASN A 37 2.99 10.66 -8.24
C ASN A 37 1.93 10.93 -9.31
N SER A 38 2.33 11.04 -10.59
CA SER A 38 1.41 11.22 -11.72
C SER A 38 0.44 10.05 -11.84
N VAL A 39 0.95 8.82 -11.72
CA VAL A 39 0.13 7.60 -11.75
C VAL A 39 -0.85 7.55 -10.58
N LEU A 40 -0.36 7.76 -9.35
CA LEU A 40 -1.20 7.74 -8.15
C LEU A 40 -2.30 8.81 -8.20
N GLU A 41 -1.99 10.01 -8.68
CA GLU A 41 -2.97 11.09 -8.81
C GLU A 41 -4.12 10.72 -9.75
N SER A 42 -3.83 9.99 -10.84
CA SER A 42 -4.87 9.49 -11.75
C SER A 42 -5.81 8.50 -11.09
N LEU A 43 -5.30 7.66 -10.17
CA LEU A 43 -6.06 6.63 -9.48
C LEU A 43 -6.96 7.17 -8.36
N THR A 44 -6.64 8.31 -7.76
CA THR A 44 -7.47 8.91 -6.69
C THR A 44 -8.86 9.32 -7.15
N LYS A 45 -9.10 9.40 -8.46
CA LYS A 45 -10.36 9.86 -9.07
C LYS A 45 -11.16 8.75 -9.75
N ASP A 46 -10.61 7.54 -9.80
CA ASP A 46 -11.23 6.42 -10.52
C ASP A 46 -12.10 5.58 -9.58
N ALA A 47 -13.42 5.73 -9.71
CA ALA A 47 -14.40 5.03 -8.90
C ALA A 47 -14.60 3.54 -9.26
N GLU A 48 -14.10 3.10 -10.42
CA GLU A 48 -14.26 1.72 -10.88
C GLU A 48 -13.15 0.79 -10.35
N ILE A 49 -12.08 1.35 -9.78
CA ILE A 49 -11.00 0.58 -9.18
C ILE A 49 -11.48 -0.06 -7.88
N LYS A 50 -11.10 -1.32 -7.67
CA LYS A 50 -11.38 -2.13 -6.49
C LYS A 50 -10.15 -2.33 -5.61
N CYS A 51 -8.96 -2.28 -6.22
CA CYS A 51 -7.69 -2.54 -5.56
C CYS A 51 -6.55 -1.92 -6.37
N VAL A 52 -5.52 -1.46 -5.67
CA VAL A 52 -4.25 -1.04 -6.27
C VAL A 52 -3.16 -1.99 -5.79
N VAL A 53 -2.37 -2.55 -6.69
CA VAL A 53 -1.24 -3.42 -6.35
C VAL A 53 0.07 -2.85 -6.87
N PHE A 54 1.05 -2.72 -5.98
CA PHE A 54 2.42 -2.33 -6.31
C PHE A 54 3.28 -3.57 -6.46
N ARG A 55 3.86 -3.73 -7.64
CA ARG A 55 4.77 -4.81 -8.02
C ARG A 55 6.11 -4.22 -8.47
N ALA A 56 7.09 -5.06 -8.73
CA ALA A 56 8.37 -4.63 -9.25
C ALA A 56 8.95 -5.66 -10.23
N GLU A 57 9.76 -5.19 -11.15
CA GLU A 57 10.64 -6.02 -11.99
C GLU A 57 12.02 -6.18 -11.35
N GLY A 58 12.77 -7.19 -11.79
CA GLY A 58 14.13 -7.42 -11.35
C GLY A 58 14.24 -8.10 -9.97
N PRO A 59 15.43 -8.03 -9.33
CA PRO A 59 15.74 -8.83 -8.14
C PRO A 59 15.23 -8.23 -6.83
N SER A 60 14.76 -6.99 -6.84
CA SER A 60 14.33 -6.25 -5.64
C SER A 60 13.05 -5.49 -5.90
N TRP A 61 12.20 -5.40 -4.89
CA TRP A 61 11.02 -4.56 -4.96
C TRP A 61 11.39 -3.08 -5.02
N CYS A 62 12.18 -2.60 -4.05
CA CYS A 62 12.85 -1.30 -4.06
C CYS A 62 13.91 -1.26 -2.95
N ALA A 63 15.15 -0.92 -3.31
CA ALA A 63 16.26 -0.92 -2.35
C ALA A 63 16.53 0.45 -1.69
N GLY A 64 15.60 1.42 -1.82
CA GLY A 64 15.70 2.72 -1.15
C GLY A 64 15.54 3.91 -2.08
N VAL A 65 15.98 5.08 -1.63
CA VAL A 65 16.05 6.32 -2.39
C VAL A 65 17.49 6.58 -2.82
N ASP A 66 17.67 7.15 -4.00
CA ASP A 66 18.99 7.43 -4.58
C ASP A 66 19.77 8.39 -3.67
N VAL A 67 20.95 7.96 -3.25
CA VAL A 67 21.83 8.77 -2.38
C VAL A 67 22.25 10.06 -3.10
N GLY A 68 22.34 10.04 -4.43
CA GLY A 68 22.64 11.22 -5.24
C GLY A 68 21.58 12.33 -5.14
N ASP A 69 20.35 11.99 -4.79
CA ASP A 69 19.26 12.96 -4.58
C ASP A 69 19.25 13.57 -3.17
N HIS A 70 20.15 13.11 -2.26
CA HIS A 70 20.28 13.65 -0.90
C HIS A 70 21.29 14.81 -0.80
N THR A 71 21.70 15.38 -1.93
CA THR A 71 22.57 16.58 -1.91
C THR A 71 21.79 17.81 -1.44
N PRO A 72 22.48 18.84 -0.89
CA PRO A 72 21.81 20.08 -0.45
C PRO A 72 20.95 20.75 -1.53
N GLU A 73 21.30 20.56 -2.81
CA GLU A 73 20.60 21.15 -3.96
C GLU A 73 19.31 20.40 -4.33
N LEU A 74 19.24 19.10 -4.03
CA LEU A 74 18.14 18.22 -4.50
C LEU A 74 17.25 17.72 -3.37
N VAL A 75 17.71 17.74 -2.12
CA VAL A 75 17.01 17.10 -1.00
C VAL A 75 15.60 17.64 -0.77
N ASP A 76 15.38 18.93 -0.93
CA ASP A 76 14.05 19.54 -0.77
C ASP A 76 13.07 19.01 -1.82
N GLN A 77 13.51 18.93 -3.07
CA GLN A 77 12.69 18.38 -4.15
C GLN A 77 12.45 16.87 -3.97
N MET A 78 13.48 16.13 -3.57
CA MET A 78 13.38 14.69 -3.32
C MET A 78 12.37 14.41 -2.21
N ILE A 79 12.51 15.05 -1.04
CA ILE A 79 11.60 14.88 0.10
C ILE A 79 10.17 15.29 -0.27
N SER A 80 10.00 16.41 -0.98
CA SER A 80 8.67 16.85 -1.42
C SER A 80 8.02 15.83 -2.36
N SER A 81 8.75 15.34 -3.36
CA SER A 81 8.25 14.31 -4.29
C SER A 81 7.95 13.01 -3.58
N PHE A 82 8.76 12.62 -2.60
CA PHE A 82 8.57 11.39 -1.84
C PHE A 82 7.38 11.48 -0.88
N ASN A 83 7.24 12.58 -0.13
CA ASN A 83 6.09 12.81 0.73
C ASN A 83 4.77 12.78 -0.06
N ARG A 84 4.78 13.29 -1.29
CA ARG A 84 3.62 13.27 -2.17
C ARG A 84 3.16 11.84 -2.50
N VAL A 85 4.08 10.86 -2.63
CA VAL A 85 3.72 9.45 -2.81
C VAL A 85 2.84 8.97 -1.64
N PHE A 86 3.23 9.29 -0.41
CA PHE A 86 2.48 8.86 0.79
C PHE A 86 1.11 9.53 0.87
N GLU A 87 1.05 10.84 0.61
CA GLU A 87 -0.21 11.59 0.59
C GLU A 87 -1.19 11.04 -0.46
N LEU A 88 -0.70 10.73 -1.65
CA LEU A 88 -1.54 10.19 -2.72
C LEU A 88 -1.96 8.75 -2.43
N THR A 89 -1.07 7.93 -1.89
CA THR A 89 -1.39 6.56 -1.46
C THR A 89 -2.46 6.56 -0.36
N ASP A 90 -2.39 7.51 0.58
CA ASP A 90 -3.40 7.67 1.63
C ASP A 90 -4.77 8.10 1.08
N ARG A 91 -4.81 8.88 0.01
CA ARG A 91 -6.04 9.33 -0.66
C ARG A 91 -6.73 8.25 -1.50
N ILE A 92 -6.05 7.15 -1.83
CA ILE A 92 -6.66 6.03 -2.55
C ILE A 92 -7.69 5.37 -1.64
N GLU A 93 -8.95 5.40 -2.05
CA GLU A 93 -10.07 4.92 -1.22
C GLU A 93 -10.22 3.39 -1.20
N VAL A 94 -9.58 2.67 -2.13
CA VAL A 94 -9.58 1.21 -2.19
C VAL A 94 -8.32 0.62 -1.55
N PRO A 95 -8.31 -0.68 -1.17
CA PRO A 95 -7.12 -1.32 -0.62
C PRO A 95 -5.91 -1.19 -1.53
N THR A 96 -4.78 -0.82 -0.93
CA THR A 96 -3.47 -0.77 -1.58
C THR A 96 -2.63 -1.95 -1.09
N ILE A 97 -2.02 -2.69 -2.00
CA ILE A 97 -1.25 -3.90 -1.72
C ILE A 97 0.18 -3.72 -2.22
N ALA A 98 1.17 -3.91 -1.36
CA ALA A 98 2.56 -4.06 -1.76
C ALA A 98 2.87 -5.56 -1.91
N ALA A 99 3.12 -6.00 -3.15
CA ALA A 99 3.57 -7.36 -3.46
C ALA A 99 5.10 -7.38 -3.49
N VAL A 100 5.70 -7.68 -2.35
CA VAL A 100 7.13 -7.48 -2.11
C VAL A 100 7.93 -8.75 -2.34
N HIS A 101 8.96 -8.67 -3.19
CA HIS A 101 9.98 -9.70 -3.34
C HIS A 101 11.38 -9.11 -3.23
N GLY A 102 12.36 -9.91 -2.85
CA GLY A 102 13.76 -9.46 -2.71
C GLY A 102 13.91 -8.31 -1.70
N ALA A 103 14.79 -7.35 -2.00
CA ALA A 103 15.06 -6.24 -1.09
C ALA A 103 13.94 -5.19 -1.12
N CYS A 104 13.48 -4.82 0.07
CA CYS A 104 12.53 -3.75 0.35
C CYS A 104 13.11 -2.92 1.51
N LEU A 105 13.96 -1.96 1.18
CA LEU A 105 14.83 -1.28 2.14
C LEU A 105 14.65 0.23 2.08
N GLY A 106 14.86 0.90 3.21
CA GLY A 106 14.83 2.34 3.28
C GLY A 106 13.53 2.92 2.74
N GLY A 107 13.61 3.91 1.86
CA GLY A 107 12.45 4.49 1.19
C GLY A 107 11.59 3.46 0.45
N GLY A 108 12.16 2.34 0.00
CA GLY A 108 11.37 1.21 -0.52
C GLY A 108 10.49 0.58 0.57
N MET A 109 11.03 0.35 1.77
CA MET A 109 10.21 -0.13 2.89
C MET A 109 9.18 0.93 3.32
N GLU A 110 9.52 2.21 3.26
CA GLU A 110 8.57 3.30 3.56
C GLU A 110 7.38 3.28 2.60
N ALA A 111 7.62 3.11 1.29
CA ALA A 111 6.56 2.97 0.30
C ALA A 111 5.72 1.70 0.51
N ALA A 112 6.33 0.59 0.93
CA ALA A 112 5.60 -0.65 1.22
C ALA A 112 4.69 -0.51 2.45
N ILE A 113 5.18 0.08 3.55
CA ILE A 113 4.37 0.30 4.77
C ILE A 113 3.32 1.41 4.62
N ALA A 114 3.38 2.22 3.57
CA ALA A 114 2.33 3.16 3.21
C ALA A 114 1.09 2.44 2.65
N CYS A 115 1.27 1.27 2.07
CA CYS A 115 0.18 0.42 1.63
C CYS A 115 -0.63 -0.14 2.82
N ASP A 116 -1.88 -0.53 2.55
CA ASP A 116 -2.75 -1.13 3.56
C ASP A 116 -2.32 -2.57 3.89
N ILE A 117 -1.80 -3.29 2.89
CA ILE A 117 -1.52 -4.73 2.98
C ILE A 117 -0.15 -4.98 2.34
N ILE A 118 0.68 -5.78 3.01
CA ILE A 118 1.94 -6.28 2.44
C ILE A 118 1.87 -7.78 2.32
N ILE A 119 2.08 -8.29 1.10
CA ILE A 119 2.28 -9.71 0.81
C ILE A 119 3.73 -9.86 0.37
N ALA A 120 4.49 -10.69 1.06
CA ALA A 120 5.92 -10.86 0.82
C ALA A 120 6.25 -12.25 0.27
N SER A 121 7.21 -12.34 -0.65
CA SER A 121 7.85 -13.61 -0.95
C SER A 121 8.73 -14.06 0.22
N LYS A 122 8.97 -15.36 0.34
CA LYS A 122 9.78 -15.95 1.41
C LYS A 122 11.19 -15.35 1.51
N LYS A 123 11.78 -14.98 0.36
CA LYS A 123 13.11 -14.36 0.28
C LYS A 123 13.10 -12.85 0.41
N ALA A 124 11.95 -12.22 0.58
CA ALA A 124 11.91 -10.79 0.79
C ALA A 124 12.59 -10.39 2.10
N VAL A 125 13.27 -9.25 2.07
CA VAL A 125 13.93 -8.68 3.24
C VAL A 125 13.54 -7.22 3.41
N PHE A 126 13.41 -6.79 4.67
CA PHE A 126 12.96 -5.46 5.08
C PHE A 126 13.95 -4.80 6.02
N GLY A 127 14.08 -3.49 5.99
CA GLY A 127 14.92 -2.76 6.93
C GLY A 127 15.05 -1.28 6.61
N GLN A 128 15.59 -0.54 7.59
CA GLN A 128 15.84 0.90 7.47
C GLN A 128 17.33 1.17 7.66
N PRO A 129 18.17 0.91 6.62
CA PRO A 129 19.63 1.03 6.74
C PRO A 129 20.16 2.47 6.69
N GLU A 130 19.31 3.47 6.49
CA GLU A 130 19.66 4.89 6.33
C GLU A 130 20.46 5.43 7.53
N ILE A 131 20.23 4.90 8.71
CA ILE A 131 20.96 5.28 9.92
C ILE A 131 22.49 5.10 9.77
N LYS A 132 22.90 4.12 8.95
CA LYS A 132 24.33 3.87 8.66
C LYS A 132 24.95 4.93 7.76
N LEU A 133 24.11 5.74 7.10
CA LEU A 133 24.52 6.87 6.27
C LEU A 133 24.30 8.22 6.99
N GLY A 134 23.83 8.20 8.25
CA GLY A 134 23.56 9.41 9.03
C GLY A 134 22.17 10.00 8.80
N PHE A 135 21.24 9.27 8.19
CA PHE A 135 19.85 9.67 7.96
C PHE A 135 18.89 8.91 8.88
N PHE A 136 17.71 9.45 9.06
CA PHE A 136 16.57 8.71 9.61
C PHE A 136 15.48 8.59 8.53
N PRO A 137 14.66 7.52 8.57
CA PRO A 137 13.58 7.33 7.61
C PRO A 137 12.34 8.15 8.02
N PRO A 138 12.00 9.26 7.32
CA PRO A 138 10.98 10.21 7.79
C PRO A 138 9.59 9.60 7.91
N TYR A 139 9.15 8.87 6.89
CA TYR A 139 7.82 8.26 6.89
C TYR A 139 7.73 7.04 7.80
N ALA A 140 8.78 6.22 7.83
CA ALA A 140 8.82 5.06 8.74
C ALA A 140 8.76 5.48 10.21
N ALA A 141 9.38 6.62 10.59
CA ALA A 141 9.28 7.19 11.92
C ALA A 141 7.84 7.54 12.34
N ILE A 142 6.99 7.88 11.36
CA ILE A 142 5.57 8.16 11.58
C ILE A 142 4.72 6.87 11.52
N ARG A 143 4.96 6.01 10.54
CA ARG A 143 4.07 4.89 10.23
C ARG A 143 4.36 3.64 11.05
N LEU A 144 5.63 3.27 11.26
CA LEU A 144 6.00 2.05 11.99
C LEU A 144 5.46 2.00 13.43
N PRO A 145 5.44 3.09 14.23
CA PRO A 145 4.85 3.03 15.57
C PRO A 145 3.41 2.55 15.60
N HIS A 146 2.63 2.82 14.55
CA HIS A 146 1.24 2.37 14.43
C HIS A 146 1.13 0.89 14.00
N LEU A 147 2.16 0.33 13.39
CA LEU A 147 2.16 -1.05 12.89
C LEU A 147 2.76 -2.04 13.89
N VAL A 148 3.88 -1.65 14.54
CA VAL A 148 4.68 -2.57 15.37
C VAL A 148 4.88 -2.07 16.82
N GLY A 149 4.26 -0.93 17.15
CA GLY A 149 4.48 -0.23 18.42
C GLY A 149 5.79 0.57 18.46
N PRO A 150 5.89 1.60 19.35
CA PRO A 150 7.00 2.55 19.33
C PRO A 150 8.36 1.91 19.64
N ALA A 151 8.43 0.94 20.55
CA ALA A 151 9.71 0.30 20.93
C ALA A 151 10.33 -0.44 19.72
N LYS A 152 9.54 -1.24 18.99
CA LYS A 152 10.03 -1.96 17.81
C LYS A 152 10.32 -1.02 16.65
N ALA A 153 9.54 0.04 16.47
CA ALA A 153 9.80 1.06 15.47
C ALA A 153 11.16 1.76 15.71
N ILE A 154 11.46 2.12 16.96
CA ILE A 154 12.76 2.70 17.34
C ILE A 154 13.88 1.71 17.02
N GLU A 155 13.76 0.42 17.41
CA GLU A 155 14.75 -0.60 17.09
C GLU A 155 15.02 -0.68 15.58
N ILE A 156 13.97 -0.76 14.75
CA ILE A 156 14.08 -0.86 13.29
C ILE A 156 14.82 0.37 12.73
N CYS A 157 14.40 1.57 13.12
CA CYS A 157 14.95 2.82 12.56
C CYS A 157 16.36 3.15 13.07
N THR A 158 16.79 2.62 14.23
CA THR A 158 18.07 3.01 14.84
C THR A 158 19.18 1.98 14.69
N THR A 159 18.84 0.71 14.41
CA THR A 159 19.85 -0.35 14.27
C THR A 159 20.31 -0.56 12.82
N GLY A 160 19.50 -0.17 11.84
CA GLY A 160 19.75 -0.48 10.42
C GLY A 160 19.83 -1.98 10.14
N LYS A 161 19.18 -2.80 10.97
CA LYS A 161 19.12 -4.26 10.83
C LYS A 161 18.20 -4.64 9.68
N ILE A 162 18.54 -5.75 9.03
CA ILE A 162 17.71 -6.36 7.99
C ILE A 162 16.93 -7.52 8.60
N TYR A 163 15.64 -7.57 8.33
CA TYR A 163 14.69 -8.55 8.82
C TYR A 163 14.18 -9.41 7.66
N THR A 164 13.94 -10.68 7.92
CA THR A 164 13.31 -11.59 6.96
C THR A 164 11.81 -11.30 6.80
N ALA A 165 11.20 -11.87 5.75
CA ALA A 165 9.74 -11.80 5.58
C ALA A 165 8.99 -12.42 6.77
N ASP A 166 9.50 -13.51 7.35
CA ASP A 166 8.91 -14.14 8.53
C ASP A 166 9.03 -13.26 9.79
N ASP A 167 10.18 -12.61 10.00
CA ASP A 167 10.33 -11.62 11.09
C ASP A 167 9.32 -10.47 10.92
N ALA A 168 9.18 -9.94 9.70
CA ALA A 168 8.26 -8.87 9.38
C ALA A 168 6.79 -9.27 9.61
N LYS A 169 6.44 -10.53 9.31
CA LYS A 169 5.13 -11.10 9.61
C LYS A 169 4.91 -11.24 11.11
N MET A 170 5.90 -11.73 11.86
CA MET A 170 5.81 -11.83 13.32
C MET A 170 5.68 -10.45 13.99
N MET A 171 6.31 -9.41 13.44
CA MET A 171 6.17 -8.03 13.90
C MET A 171 4.80 -7.42 13.55
N GLY A 172 4.05 -7.99 12.61
CA GLY A 172 2.68 -7.59 12.28
C GLY A 172 2.54 -6.60 11.12
N PHE A 173 3.62 -6.16 10.46
CA PHE A 173 3.48 -5.27 9.30
C PHE A 173 3.43 -6.00 7.95
N VAL A 174 3.80 -7.28 7.86
CA VAL A 174 3.56 -8.13 6.71
C VAL A 174 2.36 -9.03 7.00
N SER A 175 1.35 -8.98 6.13
CA SER A 175 0.10 -9.72 6.31
C SER A 175 0.25 -11.19 5.92
N ARG A 176 0.99 -11.49 4.86
CA ARG A 176 1.16 -12.84 4.33
C ARG A 176 2.57 -13.04 3.77
N VAL A 177 3.14 -14.23 4.00
CA VAL A 177 4.38 -14.68 3.36
C VAL A 177 4.05 -15.89 2.50
N ALA A 178 4.46 -15.86 1.24
CA ALA A 178 4.27 -16.90 0.24
C ALA A 178 5.61 -17.50 -0.19
N ASP A 179 5.63 -18.78 -0.52
CA ASP A 179 6.79 -19.41 -1.15
C ASP A 179 7.12 -18.73 -2.48
N ASP A 180 8.39 -18.62 -2.83
CA ASP A 180 8.83 -17.81 -3.98
C ASP A 180 8.20 -18.27 -5.31
N ASP A 181 8.05 -19.57 -5.51
CA ASP A 181 7.44 -20.20 -6.69
C ASP A 181 5.92 -19.98 -6.78
N LYS A 182 5.27 -19.71 -5.64
CA LYS A 182 3.82 -19.46 -5.54
C LYS A 182 3.48 -17.99 -5.33
N PHE A 183 4.49 -17.13 -5.14
CA PHE A 183 4.28 -15.74 -4.73
C PHE A 183 3.31 -14.99 -5.65
N SER A 184 3.53 -15.02 -6.97
CA SER A 184 2.65 -14.31 -7.91
C SER A 184 1.22 -14.85 -7.84
N SER A 185 1.05 -16.16 -7.86
CA SER A 185 -0.28 -16.80 -7.84
C SER A 185 -1.03 -16.54 -6.53
N GLU A 186 -0.34 -16.50 -5.39
CA GLU A 186 -0.96 -16.18 -4.10
C GLU A 186 -1.37 -14.70 -4.00
N VAL A 187 -0.57 -13.78 -4.54
CA VAL A 187 -0.94 -12.37 -4.66
C VAL A 187 -2.19 -12.22 -5.53
N ASP A 188 -2.23 -12.88 -6.69
CA ASP A 188 -3.36 -12.80 -7.61
C ASP A 188 -4.64 -13.42 -7.01
N ALA A 189 -4.50 -14.53 -6.27
CA ALA A 189 -5.62 -15.12 -5.55
C ALA A 189 -6.18 -14.18 -4.47
N TYR A 190 -5.30 -13.52 -3.72
CA TYR A 190 -5.70 -12.55 -2.70
C TYR A 190 -6.43 -11.33 -3.31
N ILE A 191 -5.91 -10.78 -4.42
CA ILE A 191 -6.56 -9.70 -5.16
C ILE A 191 -7.95 -10.13 -5.64
N LYS A 192 -8.08 -11.36 -6.14
CA LYS A 192 -9.35 -11.90 -6.61
C LYS A 192 -10.40 -12.02 -5.49
N GLU A 193 -9.98 -12.35 -4.26
CA GLU A 193 -10.87 -12.34 -3.08
C GLU A 193 -11.44 -10.94 -2.83
N ILE A 194 -10.60 -9.90 -2.86
CA ILE A 194 -11.05 -8.51 -2.70
C ILE A 194 -11.99 -8.11 -3.84
N CYS A 195 -11.61 -8.38 -5.10
CA CYS A 195 -12.35 -7.99 -6.28
C CYS A 195 -13.69 -8.70 -6.45
N ALA A 196 -13.94 -9.80 -5.73
CA ALA A 196 -15.26 -10.44 -5.67
C ALA A 196 -16.30 -9.60 -4.91
N CYS A 197 -15.88 -8.60 -4.13
CA CYS A 197 -16.75 -7.72 -3.36
C CYS A 197 -17.15 -6.47 -4.16
N SER A 198 -18.21 -5.77 -3.70
CA SER A 198 -18.63 -4.50 -4.27
C SER A 198 -17.55 -3.43 -4.15
N PRO A 199 -17.21 -2.70 -5.23
CA PRO A 199 -16.23 -1.61 -5.18
C PRO A 199 -16.63 -0.51 -4.18
N LEU A 200 -17.92 -0.15 -4.14
CA LEU A 200 -18.44 0.84 -3.20
C LEU A 200 -18.27 0.38 -1.75
N ILE A 201 -18.63 -0.88 -1.47
CA ILE A 201 -18.54 -1.40 -0.10
C ILE A 201 -17.08 -1.58 0.35
N ILE A 202 -16.17 -1.92 -0.56
CA ILE A 202 -14.72 -1.93 -0.30
C ILE A 202 -14.26 -0.55 0.16
N ARG A 203 -14.63 0.52 -0.55
CA ARG A 203 -14.28 1.91 -0.18
C ARG A 203 -14.83 2.30 1.18
N LEU A 204 -16.12 2.01 1.42
CA LEU A 204 -16.75 2.32 2.71
C LEU A 204 -16.10 1.58 3.88
N ASN A 205 -15.69 0.32 3.69
CA ASN A 205 -14.95 -0.44 4.72
C ASN A 205 -13.58 0.19 5.02
N LYS A 206 -12.78 0.50 4.00
CA LYS A 206 -11.47 1.16 4.20
C LYS A 206 -11.66 2.51 4.92
N ARG A 207 -12.65 3.29 4.49
CA ARG A 207 -13.01 4.55 5.13
C ARG A 207 -13.40 4.36 6.60
N ALA A 208 -14.27 3.38 6.92
CA ALA A 208 -14.67 3.07 8.28
C ALA A 208 -13.49 2.76 9.20
N VAL A 209 -12.52 1.95 8.71
CA VAL A 209 -11.30 1.63 9.46
C VAL A 209 -10.41 2.86 9.64
N ARG A 210 -10.06 3.56 8.55
CA ARG A 210 -9.09 4.65 8.59
C ARG A 210 -9.58 5.86 9.38
N GLN A 211 -10.83 6.27 9.17
CA GLN A 211 -11.38 7.45 9.85
C GLN A 211 -11.54 7.28 11.36
N ASN A 212 -11.58 6.05 11.86
CA ASN A 212 -11.79 5.77 13.27
C ASN A 212 -10.50 5.35 14.01
N THR A 213 -9.39 5.13 13.29
CA THR A 213 -8.10 4.81 13.89
C THR A 213 -7.63 5.95 14.81
N GLY A 214 -7.33 5.63 16.07
CA GLY A 214 -6.87 6.59 17.08
C GLY A 214 -7.96 7.48 17.72
N LYS A 215 -9.23 7.40 17.29
CA LYS A 215 -10.34 8.12 17.94
C LYS A 215 -10.71 7.48 19.29
N LYS A 216 -11.24 8.31 20.19
CA LYS A 216 -11.88 7.81 21.43
C LYS A 216 -13.10 6.97 21.07
N LEU A 217 -13.31 5.83 21.75
CA LEU A 217 -14.34 4.85 21.42
C LEU A 217 -15.77 5.45 21.26
N PRO A 218 -16.28 6.36 22.12
CA PRO A 218 -17.61 6.92 21.91
C PRO A 218 -17.76 7.68 20.59
N ASN A 219 -16.75 8.45 20.19
CA ASN A 219 -16.75 9.18 18.91
C ASN A 219 -16.66 8.22 17.73
N ALA A 220 -15.78 7.22 17.81
CA ALA A 220 -15.63 6.20 16.77
C ALA A 220 -16.92 5.39 16.55
N ILE A 221 -17.65 5.02 17.64
CA ILE A 221 -18.94 4.33 17.54
C ILE A 221 -19.97 5.21 16.82
N ASN A 222 -20.08 6.48 17.19
CA ASN A 222 -21.03 7.40 16.55
C ASN A 222 -20.72 7.55 15.05
N ASP A 223 -19.46 7.80 14.70
CA ASP A 223 -19.06 8.01 13.30
C ASP A 223 -19.26 6.74 12.45
N VAL A 224 -18.93 5.56 12.98
CA VAL A 224 -19.11 4.31 12.24
C VAL A 224 -20.60 3.93 12.12
N SER A 225 -21.40 4.24 13.14
CA SER A 225 -22.85 4.02 13.10
C SER A 225 -23.53 4.95 12.10
N ASP A 226 -23.11 6.22 12.03
CA ASP A 226 -23.61 7.16 11.03
C ASP A 226 -23.26 6.70 9.61
N LEU A 227 -22.00 6.33 9.37
CA LEU A 227 -21.57 5.79 8.08
C LEU A 227 -22.36 4.54 7.68
N PHE A 228 -22.60 3.63 8.64
CA PHE A 228 -23.36 2.40 8.42
C PHE A 228 -24.83 2.69 8.08
N LEU A 229 -25.54 3.45 8.93
CA LEU A 229 -26.97 3.67 8.81
C LEU A 229 -27.33 4.65 7.69
N ASN A 230 -26.55 5.73 7.56
CA ASN A 230 -26.88 6.85 6.70
C ASN A 230 -26.23 6.80 5.32
N THR A 231 -25.22 5.94 5.14
CA THR A 231 -24.55 5.74 3.85
C THR A 231 -24.67 4.29 3.38
N LEU A 232 -24.06 3.33 4.07
CA LEU A 232 -23.96 1.93 3.63
C LEU A 232 -25.32 1.29 3.41
N MET A 233 -26.24 1.38 4.39
CA MET A 233 -27.58 0.76 4.31
C MET A 233 -28.48 1.36 3.22
N LYS A 234 -28.11 2.49 2.63
CA LYS A 234 -28.85 3.12 1.53
C LYS A 234 -28.32 2.75 0.14
N THR A 235 -27.25 1.97 0.06
CA THR A 235 -26.66 1.57 -1.22
C THR A 235 -27.42 0.42 -1.87
N GLU A 236 -27.49 0.42 -3.21
CA GLU A 236 -28.07 -0.69 -3.97
C GLU A 236 -27.28 -1.99 -3.74
N ASP A 237 -25.94 -1.89 -3.60
CA ASP A 237 -25.07 -3.04 -3.41
C ASP A 237 -25.27 -3.71 -2.06
N THR A 238 -25.58 -2.97 -1.00
CA THR A 238 -25.96 -3.57 0.30
C THR A 238 -27.26 -4.36 0.19
N LEU A 239 -28.27 -3.81 -0.50
CA LEU A 239 -29.56 -4.49 -0.72
C LEU A 239 -29.39 -5.73 -1.61
N GLU A 240 -28.55 -5.63 -2.65
CA GLU A 240 -28.21 -6.77 -3.51
C GLU A 240 -27.47 -7.87 -2.72
N GLY A 241 -26.53 -7.49 -1.83
CA GLY A 241 -25.84 -8.43 -0.96
C GLY A 241 -26.82 -9.24 -0.08
N ILE A 242 -27.76 -8.56 0.56
CA ILE A 242 -28.83 -9.18 1.38
C ILE A 242 -29.68 -10.11 0.51
N LYS A 243 -30.16 -9.60 -0.64
CA LYS A 243 -31.03 -10.37 -1.55
C LYS A 243 -30.33 -11.62 -2.07
N SER A 244 -29.10 -11.50 -2.56
CA SER A 244 -28.31 -12.61 -3.10
C SER A 244 -28.05 -13.70 -2.07
N PHE A 245 -27.86 -13.32 -0.78
CA PHE A 245 -27.70 -14.26 0.33
C PHE A 245 -28.96 -15.13 0.54
N TYR A 246 -30.15 -14.51 0.59
CA TYR A 246 -31.40 -15.26 0.72
C TYR A 246 -31.73 -16.11 -0.50
N GLU A 247 -31.40 -15.63 -1.70
CA GLU A 247 -31.60 -16.35 -2.96
C GLU A 247 -30.51 -17.40 -3.24
N LYS A 248 -29.48 -17.51 -2.39
CA LYS A 248 -28.34 -18.47 -2.52
C LYS A 248 -27.64 -18.37 -3.89
N ARG A 249 -27.49 -17.17 -4.41
CA ARG A 249 -26.79 -16.87 -5.67
C ARG A 249 -25.60 -15.92 -5.45
N LYS A 250 -24.74 -15.82 -6.45
CA LYS A 250 -23.70 -14.77 -6.44
C LYS A 250 -24.33 -13.39 -6.60
N PRO A 251 -23.83 -12.37 -5.85
CA PRO A 251 -24.28 -10.99 -6.03
C PRO A 251 -23.82 -10.41 -7.37
N SER A 252 -24.60 -9.42 -7.86
CA SER A 252 -24.27 -8.64 -9.04
C SER A 252 -24.10 -7.18 -8.62
N TRP A 253 -22.87 -6.79 -8.35
CA TRP A 253 -22.54 -5.46 -7.84
C TRP A 253 -22.70 -4.38 -8.90
N LYS A 254 -23.29 -3.25 -8.52
CA LYS A 254 -23.54 -2.11 -9.41
C LYS A 254 -22.70 -0.88 -9.08
N ASN A 255 -21.92 -0.94 -8.00
CA ASN A 255 -21.11 0.17 -7.50
C ASN A 255 -21.97 1.40 -7.09
N LYS A 256 -23.17 1.16 -6.55
CA LYS A 256 -24.16 2.19 -6.20
C LYS A 256 -24.79 1.97 -4.83
#